data_6dac5b5b8e7c12bd9ee16e6d0eb7f519
#
_entry.id   6dac5b5b8e7c12bd9ee16e6d0eb7f519
#
_cell.length_a   1.000
_cell.length_b   1.000
_cell.length_c   1.000
_cell.angle_alpha   90.00
_cell.angle_beta   90.00
_cell.angle_gamma   90.00
#
_symmetry.space_group_name_H-M   'P 1'
#
loop_
_entity.id
_entity.type
_entity.pdbx_description
1 polymer ?
#
loop_
_entity_poly.entity_id
_entity_poly.type
_entity_poly.pdbx_seq_one_letter_code
_entity_poly.pdbx_strand_id
1 'polypeptide(L)'
;KNDVNNLSNLQEKLKMPKLSNRLGFAAGLDKNGEYIDCLASLGVGFIEVGTVTPRPQKGNAKPRIFRNRKDKSILNRLGFNNKGVDKLVKRLKTRKTNIVIGVSLGKNFDTPNELAYKDYLECMEKVYEFSDYLAVNISSPNTKGLRALSEKAVLGKLLIEIKNKQRSLANTFGYKPIFIKLSPDEDSRGMKDICDLIQEHNIDGIISTNTTIQHEDEKGRGGISGSPLFKLSTEKLIEARKLIGSDLPIIASGGVMNAQDFYEKITSGADLVQIYSGFIFEGPKLVKDVLNKN
;
A
#
# COMPACT_ATOMS: atom_id res chain seq x y z
N LYS A 1 19.69 6.30 22.56
CA LYS A 1 18.68 7.27 22.09
C LYS A 1 18.87 7.42 20.61
N ASN A 2 18.38 6.44 19.86
CA ASN A 2 18.50 6.41 18.40
C ASN A 2 17.38 7.25 17.81
N ASP A 3 17.74 8.07 16.86
CA ASP A 3 17.01 9.01 16.03
C ASP A 3 15.64 8.56 15.47
N VAL A 4 14.72 8.15 16.32
CA VAL A 4 13.30 8.04 15.96
C VAL A 4 12.71 9.44 15.66
N ASN A 5 13.45 10.51 15.99
CA ASN A 5 13.00 11.90 16.00
C ASN A 5 13.48 12.78 14.84
N ASN A 6 14.17 12.25 13.81
CA ASN A 6 14.48 13.13 12.69
C ASN A 6 13.42 13.01 11.60
N LEU A 7 12.21 13.45 11.92
CA LEU A 7 11.08 13.47 10.99
C LEU A 7 11.39 14.29 9.73
N SER A 8 12.20 15.33 9.85
CA SER A 8 12.59 16.19 8.71
C SER A 8 13.40 15.41 7.67
N ASN A 9 14.40 14.62 8.08
CA ASN A 9 15.16 13.78 7.16
C ASN A 9 14.28 12.70 6.51
N LEU A 10 13.33 12.16 7.28
CA LEU A 10 12.37 11.20 6.77
C LEU A 10 11.41 11.82 5.75
N GLN A 11 10.92 13.03 6.01
CA GLN A 11 10.09 13.81 5.07
C GLN A 11 10.83 14.07 3.75
N GLU A 12 12.11 14.43 3.82
CA GLU A 12 12.96 14.64 2.65
C GLU A 12 13.17 13.34 1.87
N LYS A 13 13.59 12.26 2.55
CA LYS A 13 13.78 10.93 1.96
C LYS A 13 12.53 10.44 1.25
N LEU A 14 11.37 10.60 1.87
CA LEU A 14 10.07 10.18 1.35
C LEU A 14 9.48 11.17 0.35
N LYS A 15 10.02 12.39 0.27
CA LYS A 15 9.42 13.52 -0.49
C LYS A 15 7.98 13.81 -0.04
N MET A 16 7.73 13.71 1.27
CA MET A 16 6.42 13.90 1.91
C MET A 16 6.50 14.96 3.01
N PRO A 17 6.54 16.27 2.68
CA PRO A 17 6.81 17.34 3.65
C PRO A 17 5.73 17.50 4.72
N LYS A 18 4.52 16.97 4.50
CA LYS A 18 3.40 17.05 5.45
C LYS A 18 3.36 15.90 6.46
N LEU A 19 4.27 14.93 6.35
CA LEU A 19 4.26 13.74 7.20
C LEU A 19 4.49 14.15 8.67
N SER A 20 3.56 13.75 9.55
CA SER A 20 3.60 14.10 10.98
C SER A 20 4.13 12.99 11.90
N ASN A 21 4.04 11.73 11.46
CA ASN A 21 4.59 10.56 12.15
C ASN A 21 4.66 9.36 11.20
N ARG A 22 5.23 8.24 11.67
CA ARG A 22 5.50 7.06 10.84
C ARG A 22 4.34 6.06 10.73
N LEU A 23 3.23 6.29 11.43
CA LEU A 23 2.07 5.39 11.42
C LEU A 23 1.04 5.83 10.41
N GLY A 24 0.51 4.91 9.60
CA GLY A 24 -0.58 5.19 8.66
C GLY A 24 -1.59 4.06 8.51
N PHE A 25 -2.64 4.34 7.77
CA PHE A 25 -3.62 3.33 7.38
C PHE A 25 -3.33 2.79 5.99
N ALA A 26 -3.41 1.45 5.86
CA ALA A 26 -3.20 0.76 4.59
C ALA A 26 -4.41 0.88 3.66
N ALA A 27 -4.16 0.80 2.36
CA ALA A 27 -5.20 0.67 1.35
C ALA A 27 -6.18 -0.47 1.66
N GLY A 28 -7.44 -0.26 1.31
CA GLY A 28 -8.52 -1.21 1.55
C GLY A 28 -9.40 -0.85 2.74
N LEU A 29 -8.91 -0.07 3.69
CA LEU A 29 -9.71 0.40 4.83
C LEU A 29 -10.73 1.45 4.37
N ASP A 30 -10.28 2.46 3.64
CA ASP A 30 -11.12 3.45 2.98
C ASP A 30 -10.90 3.45 1.46
N LYS A 31 -11.62 2.57 0.76
CA LYS A 31 -11.42 2.35 -0.67
C LYS A 31 -11.84 3.54 -1.54
N ASN A 32 -12.76 4.35 -1.08
CA ASN A 32 -13.38 5.41 -1.87
C ASN A 32 -13.13 6.81 -1.31
N GLY A 33 -12.31 6.95 -0.26
CA GLY A 33 -12.03 8.23 0.38
C GLY A 33 -13.23 8.80 1.16
N GLU A 34 -14.08 7.94 1.71
CA GLU A 34 -15.33 8.37 2.37
C GLU A 34 -15.12 8.72 3.85
N TYR A 35 -13.99 8.30 4.45
CA TYR A 35 -13.71 8.43 5.88
C TYR A 35 -12.38 9.13 6.18
N ILE A 36 -11.77 9.81 5.21
CA ILE A 36 -10.43 10.43 5.33
C ILE A 36 -10.34 11.33 6.56
N ASP A 37 -11.27 12.28 6.73
CA ASP A 37 -11.23 13.24 7.83
C ASP A 37 -11.42 12.57 9.20
N CYS A 38 -12.30 11.55 9.27
CA CYS A 38 -12.48 10.74 10.47
C CYS A 38 -11.25 9.93 10.83
N LEU A 39 -10.62 9.26 9.85
CA LEU A 39 -9.40 8.48 10.08
C LEU A 39 -8.22 9.39 10.45
N ALA A 40 -8.12 10.57 9.84
CA ALA A 40 -7.08 11.56 10.15
C ALA A 40 -7.18 12.08 11.60
N SER A 41 -8.41 12.21 12.14
CA SER A 41 -8.62 12.67 13.52
C SER A 41 -8.06 11.72 14.59
N LEU A 42 -7.70 10.49 14.22
CA LEU A 42 -7.03 9.53 15.10
C LEU A 42 -5.53 9.85 15.32
N GLY A 43 -4.95 10.78 14.57
CA GLY A 43 -3.58 11.25 14.74
C GLY A 43 -2.52 10.50 13.94
N VAL A 44 -2.89 9.61 13.01
CA VAL A 44 -1.94 8.96 12.11
C VAL A 44 -1.25 9.98 11.18
N GLY A 45 -0.04 9.66 10.71
CA GLY A 45 0.75 10.55 9.84
C GLY A 45 0.31 10.53 8.38
N PHE A 46 -0.31 9.43 7.92
CA PHE A 46 -0.73 9.28 6.54
C PHE A 46 -1.87 8.26 6.38
N ILE A 47 -2.59 8.36 5.26
CA ILE A 47 -3.67 7.43 4.90
C ILE A 47 -3.49 7.01 3.44
N GLU A 48 -3.52 5.70 3.16
CA GLU A 48 -3.59 5.19 1.80
C GLU A 48 -5.03 4.78 1.48
N VAL A 49 -5.67 5.52 0.57
CA VAL A 49 -7.01 5.21 0.07
C VAL A 49 -6.95 4.30 -1.16
N GLY A 50 -8.06 3.67 -1.51
CA GLY A 50 -8.10 2.72 -2.64
C GLY A 50 -8.02 1.26 -2.15
N THR A 51 -7.69 0.29 -2.95
CA THR A 51 -7.29 0.37 -4.37
C THR A 51 -8.46 0.82 -5.22
N VAL A 52 -8.21 1.80 -6.05
CA VAL A 52 -9.18 2.35 -7.01
C VAL A 52 -8.85 1.88 -8.43
N THR A 53 -9.87 1.74 -9.25
CA THR A 53 -9.78 1.41 -10.68
C THR A 53 -10.43 2.52 -11.50
N PRO A 54 -10.14 2.65 -12.81
CA PRO A 54 -10.75 3.67 -13.66
C PRO A 54 -12.27 3.68 -13.55
N ARG A 55 -12.90 2.55 -13.81
CA ARG A 55 -14.33 2.34 -13.73
C ARG A 55 -14.72 1.72 -12.37
N PRO A 56 -15.92 2.02 -11.84
CA PRO A 56 -16.43 1.31 -10.68
C PRO A 56 -16.57 -0.19 -10.96
N GLN A 57 -16.30 -1.02 -9.94
CA GLN A 57 -16.52 -2.46 -10.05
C GLN A 57 -16.99 -3.07 -8.73
N LYS A 58 -17.84 -4.11 -8.84
CA LYS A 58 -18.46 -4.76 -7.68
C LYS A 58 -17.48 -5.63 -6.89
N GLY A 59 -16.38 -6.07 -7.52
CA GLY A 59 -15.46 -7.08 -6.99
C GLY A 59 -16.07 -8.48 -7.01
N ASN A 60 -15.44 -9.41 -6.28
CA ASN A 60 -15.84 -10.81 -6.24
C ASN A 60 -17.18 -11.01 -5.50
N ALA A 61 -17.83 -12.16 -5.72
CA ALA A 61 -19.08 -12.53 -5.07
C ALA A 61 -18.95 -12.58 -3.54
N LYS A 62 -20.03 -12.24 -2.84
CA LYS A 62 -20.15 -12.36 -1.38
C LYS A 62 -20.60 -13.80 -0.99
N PRO A 63 -20.21 -14.28 0.21
CA PRO A 63 -19.35 -13.67 1.22
C PRO A 63 -17.88 -13.65 0.77
N ARG A 64 -17.18 -12.57 1.09
CA ARG A 64 -15.80 -12.34 0.63
C ARG A 64 -14.85 -11.73 1.66
N ILE A 65 -15.30 -11.61 2.91
CA ILE A 65 -14.51 -11.24 4.09
C ILE A 65 -14.90 -12.14 5.23
N PHE A 66 -13.91 -12.78 5.83
CA PHE A 66 -14.09 -13.67 6.97
C PHE A 66 -13.11 -13.26 8.07
N ARG A 67 -13.61 -13.04 9.27
CA ARG A 67 -12.80 -12.69 10.45
C ARG A 67 -12.68 -13.87 11.37
N ASN A 68 -11.45 -14.20 11.71
CA ASN A 68 -11.16 -15.16 12.76
C ASN A 68 -10.67 -14.39 14.00
N ARG A 69 -11.49 -14.35 15.05
CA ARG A 69 -11.16 -13.62 16.28
C ARG A 69 -10.09 -14.32 17.11
N LYS A 70 -9.97 -15.65 17.00
CA LYS A 70 -9.05 -16.45 17.80
C LYS A 70 -7.60 -16.12 17.49
N ASP A 71 -7.26 -16.02 16.22
CA ASP A 71 -5.91 -15.68 15.74
C ASP A 71 -5.78 -14.27 15.20
N LYS A 72 -6.85 -13.45 15.34
CA LYS A 72 -6.92 -12.07 14.85
C LYS A 72 -6.55 -11.95 13.36
N SER A 73 -7.07 -12.84 12.54
CA SER A 73 -6.86 -12.84 11.09
C SER A 73 -8.11 -12.43 10.31
N ILE A 74 -7.87 -11.94 9.08
CA ILE A 74 -8.91 -11.64 8.11
C ILE A 74 -8.55 -12.33 6.79
N LEU A 75 -9.37 -13.31 6.39
CA LEU A 75 -9.36 -13.84 5.03
C LEU A 75 -10.24 -12.95 4.15
N ASN A 76 -9.71 -12.46 3.06
CA ASN A 76 -10.46 -11.67 2.10
C ASN A 76 -10.26 -12.13 0.66
N ARG A 77 -11.31 -11.97 -0.16
CA ARG A 77 -11.31 -12.14 -1.62
C ARG A 77 -12.09 -11.01 -2.28
N LEU A 78 -11.70 -9.78 -1.97
CA LEU A 78 -12.45 -8.56 -2.32
C LEU A 78 -12.51 -8.29 -3.82
N GLY A 79 -11.40 -8.45 -4.58
CA GLY A 79 -11.36 -8.24 -6.03
C GLY A 79 -11.52 -6.76 -6.43
N PHE A 80 -10.86 -5.85 -5.70
CA PHE A 80 -10.86 -4.40 -5.97
C PHE A 80 -12.26 -3.78 -6.10
N ASN A 81 -13.20 -4.17 -5.24
CA ASN A 81 -14.50 -3.48 -5.20
C ASN A 81 -14.30 -2.00 -4.85
N ASN A 82 -14.78 -1.11 -5.72
CA ASN A 82 -14.65 0.34 -5.54
C ASN A 82 -15.68 1.08 -6.42
N LYS A 83 -15.84 2.38 -6.16
CA LYS A 83 -16.80 3.26 -6.84
C LYS A 83 -16.20 4.02 -8.05
N GLY A 84 -15.00 3.62 -8.50
CA GLY A 84 -14.28 4.26 -9.60
C GLY A 84 -13.49 5.51 -9.19
N VAL A 85 -12.48 5.83 -9.99
CA VAL A 85 -11.54 6.93 -9.71
C VAL A 85 -12.23 8.30 -9.65
N ASP A 86 -13.22 8.56 -10.48
CA ASP A 86 -13.92 9.84 -10.49
C ASP A 86 -14.67 10.12 -9.17
N LYS A 87 -15.19 9.05 -8.53
CA LYS A 87 -15.83 9.19 -7.22
C LYS A 87 -14.80 9.47 -6.14
N LEU A 88 -13.64 8.81 -6.19
CA LEU A 88 -12.54 9.07 -5.27
C LEU A 88 -12.04 10.52 -5.40
N VAL A 89 -11.80 11.01 -6.62
CA VAL A 89 -11.37 12.41 -6.87
C VAL A 89 -12.33 13.42 -6.24
N LYS A 90 -13.66 13.22 -6.37
CA LYS A 90 -14.64 14.10 -5.72
C LYS A 90 -14.45 14.13 -4.20
N ARG A 91 -14.11 13.02 -3.56
CA ARG A 91 -13.84 12.94 -2.12
C ARG A 91 -12.50 13.60 -1.75
N LEU A 92 -11.46 13.35 -2.54
CA LEU A 92 -10.16 13.99 -2.33
C LEU A 92 -10.23 15.51 -2.42
N LYS A 93 -11.04 16.06 -3.34
CA LYS A 93 -11.28 17.51 -3.46
C LYS A 93 -12.00 18.13 -2.26
N THR A 94 -12.86 17.38 -1.58
CA THR A 94 -13.72 17.90 -0.52
C THR A 94 -13.25 17.57 0.90
N ARG A 95 -12.11 16.87 1.05
CA ARG A 95 -11.53 16.59 2.36
C ARG A 95 -11.11 17.90 3.07
N LYS A 96 -11.25 17.90 4.39
CA LYS A 96 -10.89 19.07 5.23
C LYS A 96 -9.48 18.95 5.81
N THR A 97 -9.00 17.72 6.01
CA THR A 97 -7.69 17.45 6.58
C THR A 97 -6.56 17.69 5.57
N ASN A 98 -5.40 18.12 6.08
CA ASN A 98 -4.16 18.27 5.32
C ASN A 98 -3.18 17.09 5.53
N ILE A 99 -3.67 15.94 5.99
CA ILE A 99 -2.87 14.72 6.18
C ILE A 99 -2.26 14.24 4.86
N VAL A 100 -1.12 13.56 4.92
CA VAL A 100 -0.52 12.89 3.76
C VAL A 100 -1.47 11.83 3.22
N ILE A 101 -1.81 11.92 1.94
CA ILE A 101 -2.70 10.99 1.24
C ILE A 101 -1.95 10.22 0.18
N GLY A 102 -1.88 8.90 0.36
CA GLY A 102 -1.53 7.97 -0.69
C GLY A 102 -2.76 7.45 -1.44
N VAL A 103 -2.61 7.20 -2.72
CA VAL A 103 -3.67 6.57 -3.52
C VAL A 103 -3.17 5.27 -4.12
N SER A 104 -3.79 4.17 -3.71
CA SER A 104 -3.52 2.84 -4.27
C SER A 104 -4.27 2.65 -5.58
N LEU A 105 -3.52 2.37 -6.64
CA LEU A 105 -4.00 2.23 -8.02
C LEU A 105 -4.05 0.75 -8.42
N GLY A 106 -5.06 0.37 -9.20
CA GLY A 106 -5.20 -0.97 -9.76
C GLY A 106 -5.94 -0.97 -11.09
N LYS A 107 -5.87 -2.09 -11.80
CA LYS A 107 -6.62 -2.28 -13.05
C LYS A 107 -8.03 -2.81 -12.80
N ASN A 108 -8.96 -2.52 -13.70
CA ASN A 108 -10.26 -3.15 -13.74
C ASN A 108 -10.13 -4.67 -14.00
N PHE A 109 -11.12 -5.42 -13.52
CA PHE A 109 -11.13 -6.88 -13.63
C PHE A 109 -11.11 -7.36 -15.08
N ASP A 110 -11.84 -6.69 -15.96
CA ASP A 110 -12.02 -7.00 -17.37
C ASP A 110 -10.94 -6.43 -18.30
N THR A 111 -10.03 -5.60 -17.76
CA THR A 111 -8.88 -5.11 -18.53
C THR A 111 -7.83 -6.23 -18.67
N PRO A 112 -7.44 -6.63 -19.90
CA PRO A 112 -6.35 -7.58 -20.11
C PRO A 112 -5.02 -7.10 -19.52
N ASN A 113 -4.15 -8.02 -19.13
CA ASN A 113 -2.87 -7.64 -18.50
C ASN A 113 -1.97 -6.82 -19.44
N GLU A 114 -2.02 -7.08 -20.75
CA GLU A 114 -1.27 -6.35 -21.76
C GLU A 114 -1.68 -4.86 -21.86
N LEU A 115 -2.89 -4.55 -21.43
CA LEU A 115 -3.46 -3.20 -21.40
C LEU A 115 -3.55 -2.63 -19.98
N ALA A 116 -3.08 -3.37 -18.98
CA ALA A 116 -3.16 -2.96 -17.58
C ALA A 116 -2.59 -1.55 -17.32
N TYR A 117 -1.48 -1.22 -17.99
CA TYR A 117 -0.83 0.08 -17.87
C TYR A 117 -1.80 1.25 -18.13
N LYS A 118 -2.74 1.11 -19.06
CA LYS A 118 -3.73 2.15 -19.39
C LYS A 118 -4.58 2.50 -18.16
N ASP A 119 -5.03 1.49 -17.43
CA ASP A 119 -5.85 1.69 -16.23
C ASP A 119 -5.06 2.39 -15.11
N TYR A 120 -3.78 2.01 -14.90
CA TYR A 120 -2.92 2.69 -13.94
C TYR A 120 -2.68 4.15 -14.34
N LEU A 121 -2.39 4.42 -15.62
CA LEU A 121 -2.15 5.77 -16.11
C LEU A 121 -3.41 6.65 -16.03
N GLU A 122 -4.60 6.13 -16.34
CA GLU A 122 -5.86 6.85 -16.21
C GLU A 122 -6.14 7.21 -14.76
N CYS A 123 -6.02 6.24 -13.84
CA CYS A 123 -6.16 6.53 -12.42
C CYS A 123 -5.15 7.56 -11.94
N MET A 124 -3.88 7.38 -12.32
CA MET A 124 -2.78 8.27 -11.96
C MET A 124 -3.06 9.71 -12.40
N GLU A 125 -3.45 9.95 -13.66
CA GLU A 125 -3.79 11.25 -14.19
C GLU A 125 -4.86 11.97 -13.36
N LYS A 126 -5.92 11.25 -12.99
CA LYS A 126 -7.06 11.82 -12.28
C LYS A 126 -6.78 12.15 -10.81
N VAL A 127 -5.93 11.35 -10.13
CA VAL A 127 -5.69 11.53 -8.68
C VAL A 127 -4.41 12.30 -8.36
N TYR A 128 -3.50 12.50 -9.32
CA TYR A 128 -2.16 13.00 -9.09
C TYR A 128 -2.16 14.34 -8.32
N GLU A 129 -2.95 15.31 -8.76
CA GLU A 129 -3.07 16.62 -8.12
C GLU A 129 -3.44 16.52 -6.62
N PHE A 130 -4.30 15.54 -6.26
CA PHE A 130 -4.93 15.44 -4.95
C PHE A 130 -4.26 14.45 -3.99
N SER A 131 -3.20 13.78 -4.44
CA SER A 131 -2.42 12.83 -3.66
C SER A 131 -1.05 13.41 -3.27
N ASP A 132 -0.44 12.87 -2.22
CA ASP A 132 0.93 13.16 -1.83
C ASP A 132 1.88 12.04 -2.28
N TYR A 133 1.38 10.81 -2.48
CA TYR A 133 2.09 9.70 -3.13
C TYR A 133 1.13 8.76 -3.86
N LEU A 134 1.66 7.89 -4.70
CA LEU A 134 0.91 6.87 -5.41
C LEU A 134 1.45 5.48 -5.08
N ALA A 135 0.57 4.49 -4.91
CA ALA A 135 0.91 3.10 -4.71
C ALA A 135 0.39 2.25 -5.88
N VAL A 136 1.28 1.64 -6.64
CA VAL A 136 0.94 0.75 -7.75
C VAL A 136 0.76 -0.66 -7.20
N ASN A 137 -0.49 -1.12 -7.17
CA ASN A 137 -0.85 -2.42 -6.59
C ASN A 137 -0.88 -3.51 -7.66
N ILE A 138 0.22 -4.25 -7.79
CA ILE A 138 0.37 -5.41 -8.69
C ILE A 138 0.28 -6.75 -7.96
N SER A 139 0.05 -6.74 -6.64
CA SER A 139 0.26 -7.88 -5.74
C SER A 139 -1.01 -8.50 -5.15
N SER A 140 -2.22 -8.01 -5.51
CA SER A 140 -3.46 -8.57 -4.97
C SER A 140 -3.68 -10.00 -5.45
N PRO A 141 -3.91 -10.96 -4.53
CA PRO A 141 -4.22 -12.34 -4.90
C PRO A 141 -5.66 -12.53 -5.40
N ASN A 142 -6.49 -11.51 -5.26
CA ASN A 142 -7.93 -11.59 -5.42
C ASN A 142 -8.44 -11.07 -6.78
N THR A 143 -7.53 -10.65 -7.65
CA THR A 143 -7.80 -10.22 -9.02
C THR A 143 -7.10 -11.18 -9.97
N LYS A 144 -7.88 -11.83 -10.85
CA LYS A 144 -7.36 -12.85 -11.78
C LYS A 144 -6.20 -12.31 -12.60
N GLY A 145 -5.09 -13.05 -12.58
CA GLY A 145 -3.88 -12.75 -13.36
C GLY A 145 -3.11 -11.50 -12.92
N LEU A 146 -3.54 -10.76 -11.89
CA LEU A 146 -2.88 -9.51 -11.50
C LEU A 146 -1.41 -9.72 -11.11
N ARG A 147 -1.10 -10.81 -10.40
CA ARG A 147 0.26 -11.12 -9.97
C ARG A 147 1.22 -11.43 -11.12
N ALA A 148 0.70 -11.79 -12.31
CA ALA A 148 1.54 -11.91 -13.51
C ALA A 148 2.14 -10.56 -13.94
N LEU A 149 1.64 -9.43 -13.44
CA LEU A 149 2.25 -8.12 -13.64
C LEU A 149 3.59 -7.97 -12.91
N SER A 150 3.92 -8.83 -11.94
CA SER A 150 5.23 -8.86 -11.28
C SER A 150 6.31 -9.57 -12.11
N GLU A 151 5.93 -10.30 -13.16
CA GLU A 151 6.89 -10.91 -14.07
C GLU A 151 7.80 -9.83 -14.69
N LYS A 152 9.12 -10.08 -14.70
CA LYS A 152 10.17 -9.10 -15.01
C LYS A 152 9.89 -8.29 -16.28
N ALA A 153 9.57 -8.96 -17.40
CA ALA A 153 9.33 -8.29 -18.69
C ALA A 153 8.05 -7.44 -18.70
N VAL A 154 7.01 -7.89 -17.98
CA VAL A 154 5.73 -7.20 -17.90
C VAL A 154 5.85 -5.99 -16.96
N LEU A 155 6.47 -6.19 -15.80
CA LEU A 155 6.69 -5.13 -14.83
C LEU A 155 7.57 -4.02 -15.41
N GLY A 156 8.68 -4.35 -16.09
CA GLY A 156 9.56 -3.35 -16.69
C GLY A 156 8.81 -2.42 -17.64
N LYS A 157 7.98 -2.97 -18.53
CA LYS A 157 7.12 -2.15 -19.43
C LYS A 157 6.17 -1.25 -18.66
N LEU A 158 5.51 -1.78 -17.62
CA LEU A 158 4.59 -1.00 -16.78
C LEU A 158 5.32 0.15 -16.09
N LEU A 159 6.52 -0.08 -15.54
CA LEU A 159 7.29 0.94 -14.84
C LEU A 159 7.76 2.05 -15.78
N ILE A 160 8.13 1.74 -17.00
CA ILE A 160 8.48 2.74 -18.03
C ILE A 160 7.30 3.69 -18.27
N GLU A 161 6.12 3.15 -18.51
CA GLU A 161 4.91 3.94 -18.76
C GLU A 161 4.53 4.82 -17.56
N ILE A 162 4.57 4.24 -16.34
CA ILE A 162 4.31 4.96 -15.10
C ILE A 162 5.29 6.11 -14.89
N LYS A 163 6.59 5.89 -15.12
CA LYS A 163 7.61 6.95 -14.96
C LYS A 163 7.47 8.05 -15.98
N ASN A 164 7.15 7.72 -17.23
CA ASN A 164 6.88 8.72 -18.27
C ASN A 164 5.67 9.59 -17.88
N LYS A 165 4.59 8.97 -17.40
CA LYS A 165 3.40 9.68 -16.93
C LYS A 165 3.72 10.54 -15.70
N GLN A 166 4.50 10.02 -14.73
CA GLN A 166 4.92 10.78 -13.55
C GLN A 166 5.68 12.06 -13.94
N ARG A 167 6.65 11.95 -14.87
CA ARG A 167 7.41 13.11 -15.36
C ARG A 167 6.50 14.16 -15.97
N SER A 168 5.57 13.74 -16.83
CA SER A 168 4.60 14.65 -17.45
C SER A 168 3.74 15.37 -16.40
N LEU A 169 3.17 14.65 -15.44
CA LEU A 169 2.30 15.23 -14.43
C LEU A 169 3.07 16.09 -13.42
N ALA A 170 4.33 15.74 -13.12
CA ALA A 170 5.17 16.50 -12.20
C ALA A 170 5.47 17.92 -12.68
N ASN A 171 5.51 18.16 -14.00
CA ASN A 171 5.68 19.50 -14.57
C ASN A 171 4.54 20.45 -14.18
N THR A 172 3.34 19.94 -13.96
CA THR A 172 2.16 20.76 -13.61
C THR A 172 1.87 20.75 -12.12
N PHE A 173 1.99 19.61 -11.46
CA PHE A 173 1.51 19.40 -10.09
C PHE A 173 2.61 19.16 -9.06
N GLY A 174 3.88 19.28 -9.47
CA GLY A 174 5.02 18.93 -8.63
C GLY A 174 5.25 17.41 -8.52
N TYR A 175 6.42 17.03 -8.02
CA TYR A 175 6.83 15.66 -7.92
C TYR A 175 6.04 14.92 -6.83
N LYS A 176 5.47 13.74 -7.15
CA LYS A 176 4.82 12.83 -6.22
C LYS A 176 5.50 11.48 -6.28
N PRO A 177 5.99 10.93 -5.15
CA PRO A 177 6.67 9.64 -5.13
C PRO A 177 5.71 8.50 -5.48
N ILE A 178 6.27 7.47 -6.14
CA ILE A 178 5.56 6.25 -6.53
C ILE A 178 6.15 5.06 -5.82
N PHE A 179 5.29 4.25 -5.20
CA PHE A 179 5.63 3.02 -4.51
C PHE A 179 5.03 1.81 -5.22
N ILE A 180 5.78 0.71 -5.30
CA ILE A 180 5.27 -0.57 -5.79
C ILE A 180 4.90 -1.45 -4.60
N LYS A 181 3.67 -1.96 -4.58
CA LYS A 181 3.20 -2.84 -3.49
C LYS A 181 3.47 -4.30 -3.82
N LEU A 182 4.32 -4.93 -3.00
CA LEU A 182 4.82 -6.28 -3.19
C LEU A 182 3.88 -7.34 -2.62
N SER A 183 3.93 -8.54 -3.20
CA SER A 183 3.33 -9.74 -2.62
C SER A 183 4.28 -10.35 -1.57
N PRO A 184 3.78 -10.85 -0.42
CA PRO A 184 4.60 -11.61 0.50
C PRO A 184 4.94 -13.02 -0.03
N ASP A 185 4.25 -13.45 -1.07
CA ASP A 185 4.39 -14.80 -1.64
C ASP A 185 5.40 -14.85 -2.79
N GLU A 186 6.07 -13.73 -3.12
CA GLU A 186 7.20 -13.73 -4.06
C GLU A 186 8.35 -14.56 -3.50
N ASP A 187 8.95 -15.42 -4.31
CA ASP A 187 10.19 -16.09 -3.95
C ASP A 187 11.38 -15.11 -4.00
N SER A 188 12.54 -15.56 -3.53
CA SER A 188 13.73 -14.68 -3.46
C SER A 188 14.22 -14.21 -4.84
N ARG A 189 14.00 -15.00 -5.89
CA ARG A 189 14.33 -14.59 -7.26
C ARG A 189 13.37 -13.51 -7.76
N GLY A 190 12.07 -13.73 -7.60
CA GLY A 190 11.06 -12.74 -7.97
C GLY A 190 11.22 -11.43 -7.20
N MET A 191 11.51 -11.51 -5.89
CA MET A 191 11.80 -10.34 -5.07
C MET A 191 13.00 -9.57 -5.60
N LYS A 192 14.10 -10.27 -5.95
CA LYS A 192 15.29 -9.66 -6.52
C LYS A 192 14.99 -9.00 -7.87
N ASP A 193 14.32 -9.71 -8.79
CA ASP A 193 13.97 -9.16 -10.10
C ASP A 193 13.11 -7.88 -9.99
N ILE A 194 12.17 -7.85 -9.05
CA ILE A 194 11.34 -6.65 -8.80
C ILE A 194 12.20 -5.52 -8.23
N CYS A 195 13.07 -5.79 -7.25
CA CYS A 195 13.93 -4.78 -6.65
C CYS A 195 14.94 -4.20 -7.67
N ASP A 196 15.51 -5.04 -8.54
CA ASP A 196 16.40 -4.60 -9.62
C ASP A 196 15.67 -3.63 -10.57
N LEU A 197 14.43 -3.96 -10.99
CA LEU A 197 13.63 -3.11 -11.86
C LEU A 197 13.22 -1.78 -11.18
N ILE A 198 12.91 -1.81 -9.89
CA ILE A 198 12.59 -0.61 -9.10
C ILE A 198 13.77 0.37 -9.12
N GLN A 199 15.00 -0.15 -8.93
CA GLN A 199 16.23 0.66 -9.00
C GLN A 199 16.52 1.13 -10.43
N GLU A 200 16.45 0.24 -11.43
CA GLU A 200 16.69 0.55 -12.85
C GLU A 200 15.78 1.67 -13.36
N HIS A 201 14.49 1.62 -12.99
CA HIS A 201 13.51 2.62 -13.43
C HIS A 201 13.34 3.80 -12.47
N ASN A 202 14.18 3.91 -11.43
CA ASN A 202 14.13 5.01 -10.45
C ASN A 202 12.73 5.17 -9.82
N ILE A 203 12.12 4.07 -9.41
CA ILE A 203 10.89 4.07 -8.60
C ILE A 203 11.25 4.52 -7.19
N ASP A 204 10.37 5.27 -6.55
CA ASP A 204 10.66 6.00 -5.32
C ASP A 204 10.60 5.15 -4.04
N GLY A 205 10.09 3.92 -4.12
CA GLY A 205 10.06 3.02 -2.96
C GLY A 205 9.12 1.83 -3.14
N ILE A 206 8.98 1.06 -2.08
CA ILE A 206 8.14 -0.14 -2.05
C ILE A 206 7.21 -0.14 -0.85
N ILE A 207 6.11 -0.90 -0.97
CA ILE A 207 5.23 -1.25 0.14
C ILE A 207 5.33 -2.76 0.36
N SER A 208 5.90 -3.18 1.47
CA SER A 208 6.09 -4.58 1.86
C SER A 208 5.23 -4.90 3.09
N THR A 209 4.07 -5.60 2.95
CA THR A 209 3.56 -6.35 1.81
C THR A 209 2.03 -6.26 1.67
N ASN A 210 1.48 -6.96 0.63
CA ASN A 210 0.06 -7.29 0.54
C ASN A 210 -0.28 -8.49 1.44
N THR A 211 -1.47 -9.09 1.28
CA THR A 211 -1.93 -10.31 1.97
C THR A 211 -1.33 -11.56 1.33
N THR A 212 -1.18 -12.66 2.11
CA THR A 212 -0.63 -13.95 1.66
C THR A 212 -1.71 -14.95 1.28
N ILE A 213 -1.41 -15.82 0.32
CA ILE A 213 -2.19 -17.03 0.01
C ILE A 213 -1.62 -18.30 0.66
N GLN A 214 -0.52 -18.18 1.41
CA GLN A 214 0.10 -19.31 2.13
C GLN A 214 -0.66 -19.55 3.43
N HIS A 215 -1.80 -20.23 3.32
CA HIS A 215 -2.66 -20.59 4.45
C HIS A 215 -3.57 -21.78 4.09
N GLU A 216 -4.08 -22.46 5.12
CA GLU A 216 -5.03 -23.56 5.04
C GLU A 216 -6.39 -23.19 5.66
N ASP A 217 -6.87 -21.96 5.45
CA ASP A 217 -8.15 -21.53 5.99
C ASP A 217 -9.32 -22.31 5.37
N GLU A 218 -10.18 -22.86 6.21
CA GLU A 218 -11.35 -23.67 5.82
C GLU A 218 -12.33 -22.92 4.90
N LYS A 219 -12.31 -21.59 4.91
CA LYS A 219 -13.13 -20.76 4.01
C LYS A 219 -12.58 -20.70 2.59
N GLY A 220 -11.45 -21.39 2.34
CA GLY A 220 -10.87 -21.58 1.03
C GLY A 220 -10.04 -20.41 0.53
N ARG A 221 -10.01 -20.17 -0.78
CA ARG A 221 -9.09 -19.20 -1.43
C ARG A 221 -9.32 -17.75 -0.97
N GLY A 222 -8.23 -17.00 -0.89
CA GLY A 222 -8.24 -15.57 -0.54
C GLY A 222 -6.87 -15.14 -0.03
N GLY A 223 -6.75 -13.86 0.34
CA GLY A 223 -5.56 -13.34 0.99
C GLY A 223 -5.77 -13.23 2.50
N ILE A 224 -4.85 -13.76 3.30
CA ILE A 224 -4.85 -13.63 4.76
C ILE A 224 -4.03 -12.41 5.19
N SER A 225 -4.59 -11.67 6.14
CA SER A 225 -3.97 -10.57 6.89
C SER A 225 -4.17 -10.75 8.40
N GLY A 226 -3.57 -9.87 9.20
CA GLY A 226 -3.62 -9.97 10.66
C GLY A 226 -2.41 -10.71 11.23
N SER A 227 -2.50 -11.16 12.50
CA SER A 227 -1.37 -11.74 13.22
C SER A 227 -0.60 -12.82 12.45
N PRO A 228 -1.23 -13.76 11.73
CA PRO A 228 -0.49 -14.80 11.01
C PRO A 228 0.45 -14.26 9.92
N LEU A 229 0.16 -13.07 9.38
CA LEU A 229 1.00 -12.47 8.34
C LEU A 229 2.26 -11.78 8.91
N PHE A 230 2.33 -11.50 10.21
CA PHE A 230 3.37 -10.66 10.78
C PHE A 230 4.79 -11.16 10.48
N LYS A 231 5.06 -12.43 10.81
CA LYS A 231 6.38 -13.05 10.61
C LYS A 231 6.80 -12.99 9.14
N LEU A 232 5.97 -13.51 8.24
CA LEU A 232 6.27 -13.55 6.80
C LEU A 232 6.50 -12.15 6.23
N SER A 233 5.65 -11.19 6.58
CA SER A 233 5.79 -9.81 6.09
C SER A 233 7.02 -9.09 6.66
N THR A 234 7.50 -9.48 7.85
CA THR A 234 8.74 -8.95 8.45
C THR A 234 9.97 -9.56 7.76
N GLU A 235 9.95 -10.86 7.49
CA GLU A 235 11.01 -11.53 6.71
C GLU A 235 11.15 -10.91 5.31
N LYS A 236 10.02 -10.66 4.63
CA LYS A 236 10.01 -10.00 3.31
C LYS A 236 10.46 -8.53 3.37
N LEU A 237 10.17 -7.83 4.44
CA LEU A 237 10.70 -6.47 4.67
C LEU A 237 12.22 -6.50 4.79
N ILE A 238 12.78 -7.40 5.59
CA ILE A 238 14.23 -7.55 5.78
C ILE A 238 14.91 -7.93 4.47
N GLU A 239 14.34 -8.88 3.73
CA GLU A 239 14.83 -9.30 2.41
C GLU A 239 14.88 -8.12 1.43
N ALA A 240 13.75 -7.39 1.33
CA ALA A 240 13.66 -6.21 0.47
C ALA A 240 14.66 -5.13 0.87
N ARG A 241 14.82 -4.84 2.17
CA ARG A 241 15.78 -3.84 2.66
C ARG A 241 17.22 -4.20 2.30
N LYS A 242 17.59 -5.49 2.36
CA LYS A 242 18.91 -5.96 1.92
C LYS A 242 19.15 -5.75 0.43
N LEU A 243 18.10 -5.91 -0.39
CA LEU A 243 18.22 -5.79 -1.85
C LEU A 243 18.30 -4.33 -2.33
N ILE A 244 17.52 -3.43 -1.70
CA ILE A 244 17.41 -2.04 -2.18
C ILE A 244 18.30 -1.04 -1.40
N GLY A 245 18.99 -1.49 -0.36
CA GLY A 245 19.83 -0.61 0.48
C GLY A 245 19.05 0.31 1.41
N SER A 246 19.72 1.31 2.00
CA SER A 246 19.15 2.25 2.97
C SER A 246 18.39 3.42 2.33
N ASP A 247 18.74 3.79 1.10
CA ASP A 247 18.32 5.04 0.50
C ASP A 247 16.90 5.00 -0.06
N LEU A 248 16.48 3.83 -0.54
CA LEU A 248 15.13 3.67 -1.08
C LEU A 248 14.11 3.44 0.04
N PRO A 249 13.03 4.26 0.12
CA PRO A 249 12.01 4.11 1.15
C PRO A 249 11.24 2.78 1.12
N ILE A 250 10.94 2.24 2.31
CA ILE A 250 10.03 1.10 2.49
C ILE A 250 8.88 1.49 3.43
N ILE A 251 7.66 1.32 2.96
CA ILE A 251 6.46 1.34 3.80
C ILE A 251 6.13 -0.12 4.17
N ALA A 252 6.23 -0.49 5.45
CA ALA A 252 5.87 -1.82 5.90
C ALA A 252 4.36 -1.96 6.09
N SER A 253 3.81 -3.12 5.73
CA SER A 253 2.41 -3.47 5.95
C SER A 253 2.29 -4.98 6.18
N GLY A 254 1.44 -5.37 7.12
CA GLY A 254 1.15 -6.78 7.42
C GLY A 254 1.40 -7.17 8.86
N GLY A 255 0.33 -7.57 9.54
CA GLY A 255 0.35 -8.24 10.84
C GLY A 255 0.55 -7.38 12.06
N VAL A 256 0.70 -6.07 11.97
CA VAL A 256 0.89 -5.16 13.11
C VAL A 256 -0.39 -5.09 13.94
N MET A 257 -0.33 -5.62 15.18
CA MET A 257 -1.47 -5.74 16.10
C MET A 257 -1.28 -4.95 17.40
N ASN A 258 -0.07 -4.47 17.67
CA ASN A 258 0.28 -3.70 18.87
C ASN A 258 1.47 -2.78 18.59
N ALA A 259 1.86 -1.96 19.59
CA ALA A 259 2.98 -1.03 19.44
C ALA A 259 4.34 -1.73 19.31
N GLN A 260 4.52 -2.92 19.90
CA GLN A 260 5.77 -3.67 19.76
C GLN A 260 5.97 -4.13 18.33
N ASP A 261 4.92 -4.67 17.68
CA ASP A 261 4.95 -5.05 16.27
C ASP A 261 5.31 -3.86 15.37
N PHE A 262 4.77 -2.68 15.67
CA PHE A 262 5.12 -1.45 14.94
C PHE A 262 6.62 -1.14 15.04
N TYR A 263 7.19 -1.15 16.25
CA TYR A 263 8.62 -0.87 16.43
C TYR A 263 9.49 -1.97 15.81
N GLU A 264 9.07 -3.23 15.84
CA GLU A 264 9.78 -4.31 15.16
C GLU A 264 9.84 -4.09 13.64
N LYS A 265 8.76 -3.61 13.01
CA LYS A 265 8.82 -3.20 11.59
C LYS A 265 9.83 -2.09 11.34
N ILE A 266 9.86 -1.05 12.21
CA ILE A 266 10.82 0.05 12.07
C ILE A 266 12.26 -0.46 12.23
N THR A 267 12.56 -1.25 13.26
CA THR A 267 13.91 -1.79 13.49
C THR A 267 14.33 -2.82 12.44
N SER A 268 13.36 -3.46 11.79
CA SER A 268 13.58 -4.36 10.63
C SER A 268 13.83 -3.62 9.31
N GLY A 269 13.83 -2.29 9.31
CA GLY A 269 14.22 -1.47 8.17
C GLY A 269 13.08 -0.72 7.47
N ALA A 270 11.88 -0.66 8.06
CA ALA A 270 10.80 0.17 7.53
C ALA A 270 11.02 1.66 7.82
N ASP A 271 10.70 2.52 6.85
CA ASP A 271 10.63 3.96 7.02
C ASP A 271 9.27 4.39 7.58
N LEU A 272 8.19 3.77 7.09
CA LEU A 272 6.80 3.96 7.53
C LEU A 272 6.14 2.60 7.77
N VAL A 273 5.05 2.61 8.55
CA VAL A 273 4.27 1.40 8.84
C VAL A 273 2.77 1.67 8.64
N GLN A 274 2.12 0.81 7.88
CA GLN A 274 0.68 0.83 7.65
C GLN A 274 -0.02 -0.25 8.46
N ILE A 275 -1.15 0.09 9.10
CA ILE A 275 -2.04 -0.85 9.79
C ILE A 275 -3.36 -1.02 9.03
N TYR A 276 -3.93 -2.24 9.08
CA TYR A 276 -5.26 -2.58 8.58
C TYR A 276 -5.99 -3.49 9.57
N SER A 277 -5.64 -4.79 9.62
CA SER A 277 -6.30 -5.77 10.49
C SER A 277 -6.13 -5.43 11.96
N GLY A 278 -4.97 -4.91 12.38
CA GLY A 278 -4.76 -4.45 13.74
C GLY A 278 -5.80 -3.39 14.14
N PHE A 279 -6.07 -2.44 13.27
CA PHE A 279 -7.11 -1.44 13.54
C PHE A 279 -8.53 -2.03 13.58
N ILE A 280 -8.83 -3.04 12.74
CA ILE A 280 -10.13 -3.72 12.75
C ILE A 280 -10.38 -4.48 14.06
N PHE A 281 -9.33 -5.05 14.68
CA PHE A 281 -9.45 -5.83 15.92
C PHE A 281 -9.27 -4.98 17.17
N GLU A 282 -8.30 -4.07 17.20
CA GLU A 282 -7.89 -3.29 18.37
C GLU A 282 -8.49 -1.87 18.40
N GLY A 283 -9.02 -1.41 17.26
CA GLY A 283 -9.62 -0.07 17.13
C GLY A 283 -8.63 1.08 17.34
N PRO A 284 -9.14 2.27 17.75
CA PRO A 284 -8.33 3.46 17.99
C PRO A 284 -7.26 3.30 19.07
N LYS A 285 -7.44 2.32 19.98
CA LYS A 285 -6.46 2.02 21.01
C LYS A 285 -5.09 1.69 20.43
N LEU A 286 -5.02 0.92 19.35
CA LEU A 286 -3.77 0.60 18.65
C LEU A 286 -3.03 1.86 18.21
N VAL A 287 -3.74 2.81 17.61
CA VAL A 287 -3.15 4.09 17.17
C VAL A 287 -2.58 4.85 18.36
N LYS A 288 -3.37 4.98 19.44
CA LYS A 288 -2.95 5.64 20.67
C LYS A 288 -1.71 4.97 21.29
N ASP A 289 -1.69 3.64 21.38
CA ASP A 289 -0.59 2.90 22.00
C ASP A 289 0.72 3.03 21.20
N VAL A 290 0.64 3.11 19.87
CA VAL A 290 1.81 3.35 19.01
C VAL A 290 2.33 4.78 19.17
N LEU A 291 1.44 5.79 19.16
CA LEU A 291 1.82 7.20 19.19
C LEU A 291 2.28 7.67 20.58
N ASN A 292 1.81 7.05 21.67
CA ASN A 292 2.16 7.45 23.05
C ASN A 292 3.45 6.79 23.58
N LYS A 293 4.09 5.89 22.84
CA LYS A 293 5.37 5.27 23.23
C LYS A 293 6.61 6.08 22.82
N ASN A 294 6.41 7.33 22.37
CA ASN A 294 7.50 8.27 22.07
C ASN A 294 7.95 9.02 23.32
#